data_d76f249863512bc6da6d570bf533c88e
#
_entry.id   d76f249863512bc6da6d570bf533c88e
#
_cell.length_a   1.000
_cell.length_b   1.000
_cell.length_c   1.000
_cell.angle_alpha   90.00
_cell.angle_beta   90.00
_cell.angle_gamma   90.00
#
_symmetry.space_group_name_H-M   'P 1'
#
loop_
_entity.id
_entity.type
_entity.pdbx_description
1 polymer ?
#
loop_
_entity_poly.entity_id
_entity_poly.type
_entity_poly.pdbx_seq_one_letter_code
_entity_poly.pdbx_strand_id
1 'polypeptide(L)'
;MPIVGYPNVVSFGLSVFRKVFSRPQSRHFANYLTGLMVCAKRTVKGINDSFPAHLDQSAMNHFLTDSTWSDEELDKARYELINARLKELGFEDGVLIVDDTIAHKTGKNMEGVGIHFDVSEGRYTLGHQLVTTHYARG
;
A
#
# COMPACT_ATOMS: atom_id res chain seq x y z
N MET A 1 20.65 2.89 9.13
CA MET A 1 21.31 1.77 8.44
C MET A 1 20.75 1.72 7.02
N PRO A 2 21.59 1.64 5.97
CA PRO A 2 21.09 1.61 4.59
C PRO A 2 20.36 0.29 4.27
N ILE A 3 19.35 0.36 3.41
CA ILE A 3 18.61 -0.81 2.93
C ILE A 3 19.37 -1.38 1.74
N VAL A 4 19.95 -2.57 1.89
CA VAL A 4 20.78 -3.22 0.85
C VAL A 4 20.05 -4.32 0.06
N GLY A 5 18.78 -4.59 0.39
CA GLY A 5 17.98 -5.62 -0.28
C GLY A 5 16.50 -5.52 0.06
N TYR A 6 15.68 -6.32 -0.61
CA TYR A 6 14.26 -6.37 -0.37
C TYR A 6 13.89 -7.52 0.57
N PRO A 7 12.92 -7.32 1.49
CA PRO A 7 12.34 -8.42 2.23
C PRO A 7 11.74 -9.49 1.31
N ASN A 8 11.73 -10.74 1.75
CA ASN A 8 11.18 -11.86 0.96
C ASN A 8 9.73 -11.61 0.50
N VAL A 9 8.91 -11.00 1.35
CA VAL A 9 7.52 -10.66 1.03
C VAL A 9 7.43 -9.65 -0.13
N VAL A 10 8.34 -8.69 -0.20
CA VAL A 10 8.40 -7.72 -1.31
C VAL A 10 8.89 -8.41 -2.59
N SER A 11 9.92 -9.24 -2.49
CA SER A 11 10.44 -10.01 -3.63
C SER A 11 9.39 -10.97 -4.19
N PHE A 12 8.61 -11.60 -3.33
CA PHE A 12 7.46 -12.42 -3.71
C PHE A 12 6.38 -11.57 -4.40
N GLY A 13 5.98 -10.43 -3.80
CA GLY A 13 5.01 -9.52 -4.40
C GLY A 13 5.42 -9.03 -5.79
N LEU A 14 6.72 -8.73 -5.99
CA LEU A 14 7.23 -8.36 -7.31
C LEU A 14 7.01 -9.44 -8.37
N SER A 15 7.10 -10.70 -8.01
CA SER A 15 6.84 -11.81 -8.95
C SER A 15 5.38 -11.86 -9.39
N VAL A 16 4.46 -11.56 -8.47
CA VAL A 16 3.01 -11.53 -8.71
C VAL A 16 2.62 -10.33 -9.58
N PHE A 17 3.13 -9.14 -9.24
CA PHE A 17 2.78 -7.89 -9.93
C PHE A 17 3.65 -7.59 -11.16
N ARG A 18 4.49 -8.54 -11.59
CA ARG A 18 5.41 -8.37 -12.73
C ARG A 18 4.72 -7.98 -14.03
N LYS A 19 3.47 -8.37 -14.21
CA LYS A 19 2.69 -8.06 -15.42
C LYS A 19 2.06 -6.67 -15.37
N VAL A 20 1.86 -6.12 -14.17
CA VAL A 20 1.24 -4.82 -13.95
C VAL A 20 2.24 -3.69 -14.14
N PHE A 21 3.48 -3.89 -13.69
CA PHE A 21 4.50 -2.85 -13.67
C PHE A 21 5.57 -3.07 -14.72
N SER A 22 5.99 -1.99 -15.39
CA SER A 22 7.24 -1.97 -16.13
C SER A 22 8.44 -2.21 -15.20
N ARG A 23 9.63 -2.49 -15.76
CA ARG A 23 10.84 -2.69 -14.94
C ARG A 23 11.17 -1.49 -14.03
N PRO A 24 11.15 -0.25 -14.52
CA PRO A 24 11.37 0.92 -13.64
C PRO A 24 10.30 1.03 -12.55
N GLN A 25 9.02 0.86 -12.90
CA GLN A 25 7.91 0.91 -11.94
C GLN A 25 8.04 -0.18 -10.88
N SER A 26 8.39 -1.41 -11.26
CA SER A 26 8.64 -2.51 -10.31
C SER A 26 9.73 -2.17 -9.29
N ARG A 27 10.79 -1.45 -9.71
CA ARG A 27 11.85 -1.00 -8.82
C ARG A 27 11.35 0.07 -7.83
N HIS A 28 10.58 1.05 -8.31
CA HIS A 28 9.98 2.07 -7.44
C HIS A 28 8.99 1.46 -6.46
N PHE A 29 8.14 0.55 -6.93
CA PHE A 29 7.20 -0.21 -6.11
C PHE A 29 7.92 -0.97 -4.98
N ALA A 30 8.99 -1.72 -5.32
CA ALA A 30 9.76 -2.47 -4.34
C ALA A 30 10.44 -1.57 -3.30
N ASN A 31 11.06 -0.48 -3.76
CA ASN A 31 11.69 0.49 -2.86
C ASN A 31 10.67 1.14 -1.93
N TYR A 32 9.51 1.54 -2.47
CA TYR A 32 8.46 2.20 -1.69
C TYR A 32 7.89 1.25 -0.64
N LEU A 33 7.49 0.03 -1.02
CA LEU A 33 6.98 -0.98 -0.07
C LEU A 33 8.02 -1.32 1.01
N THR A 34 9.26 -1.56 0.61
CA THR A 34 10.33 -1.85 1.58
C THR A 34 10.50 -0.69 2.54
N GLY A 35 10.52 0.54 2.02
CA GLY A 35 10.64 1.73 2.84
C GLY A 35 9.49 1.91 3.83
N LEU A 36 8.25 1.65 3.41
CA LEU A 36 7.08 1.68 4.30
C LEU A 36 7.20 0.67 5.46
N MET A 37 7.83 -0.48 5.19
CA MET A 37 7.99 -1.55 6.19
C MET A 37 9.13 -1.27 7.19
N VAL A 38 10.25 -0.69 6.73
CA VAL A 38 11.48 -0.65 7.55
C VAL A 38 12.00 0.74 7.90
N CYS A 39 11.55 1.80 7.20
CA CYS A 39 12.04 3.16 7.47
C CYS A 39 11.29 3.81 8.63
N ALA A 40 12.02 4.48 9.50
CA ALA A 40 11.43 5.33 10.53
C ALA A 40 10.70 6.55 9.92
N LYS A 41 11.29 7.15 8.88
CA LYS A 41 10.68 8.23 8.10
C LYS A 41 10.06 7.67 6.84
N ARG A 42 8.74 7.45 6.85
CA ARG A 42 7.96 6.90 5.74
C ARG A 42 7.52 7.94 4.71
N THR A 43 8.37 8.93 4.45
CA THR A 43 8.19 9.90 3.36
C THR A 43 8.99 9.45 2.15
N VAL A 44 8.59 9.87 0.93
CA VAL A 44 9.32 9.52 -0.30
C VAL A 44 10.81 9.87 -0.17
N LYS A 45 11.12 11.07 0.33
CA LYS A 45 12.50 11.48 0.61
C LYS A 45 13.20 10.55 1.61
N GLY A 46 12.57 10.28 2.76
CA GLY A 46 13.16 9.43 3.81
C GLY A 46 13.41 8.01 3.35
N ILE A 47 12.50 7.47 2.54
CA ILE A 47 12.66 6.15 1.92
C ILE A 47 13.83 6.18 0.93
N ASN A 48 13.86 7.17 0.02
CA ASN A 48 14.91 7.28 -1.00
C ASN A 48 16.29 7.42 -0.37
N ASP A 49 16.43 8.24 0.68
CA ASP A 49 17.68 8.46 1.41
C ASP A 49 18.16 7.19 2.15
N SER A 50 17.28 6.20 2.33
CA SER A 50 17.61 4.95 3.02
C SER A 50 18.23 3.88 2.11
N PHE A 51 18.21 4.06 0.80
CA PHE A 51 18.83 3.15 -0.16
C PHE A 51 20.20 3.68 -0.59
N PRO A 52 21.26 2.80 -0.69
CA PRO A 52 22.59 3.21 -1.11
C PRO A 52 22.64 3.79 -2.52
N ALA A 53 21.86 3.21 -3.43
CA ALA A 53 21.66 3.75 -4.76
C ALA A 53 20.50 4.74 -4.70
N HIS A 54 20.79 6.00 -4.43
CA HIS A 54 19.80 7.06 -4.47
C HIS A 54 19.14 7.10 -5.85
N LEU A 55 17.87 6.75 -5.89
CA LEU A 55 17.04 7.02 -7.05
C LEU A 55 16.66 8.50 -7.03
N ASP A 56 16.36 9.05 -8.20
CA ASP A 56 15.80 10.39 -8.23
C ASP A 56 14.48 10.39 -7.45
N GLN A 57 14.40 11.27 -6.43
CA GLN A 57 13.19 11.44 -5.62
C GLN A 57 11.99 11.82 -6.50
N SER A 58 12.22 12.64 -7.53
CA SER A 58 11.17 13.04 -8.49
C SER A 58 10.60 11.83 -9.23
N ALA A 59 11.45 10.85 -9.61
CA ALA A 59 11.00 9.65 -10.28
C ALA A 59 10.11 8.77 -9.38
N MET A 60 10.40 8.70 -8.08
CA MET A 60 9.55 7.98 -7.13
C MET A 60 8.23 8.72 -6.88
N ASN A 61 8.23 10.04 -6.78
CA ASN A 61 7.00 10.83 -6.73
C ASN A 61 6.16 10.61 -7.98
N HIS A 62 6.76 10.74 -9.17
CA HIS A 62 6.08 10.52 -10.44
C HIS A 62 5.49 9.11 -10.54
N PHE A 63 6.19 8.09 -10.04
CA PHE A 63 5.65 6.74 -9.98
C PHE A 63 4.36 6.68 -9.15
N LEU A 64 4.26 7.41 -8.05
CA LEU A 64 3.10 7.39 -7.15
C LEU A 64 1.93 8.27 -7.64
N THR A 65 2.20 9.33 -8.42
CA THR A 65 1.20 10.35 -8.78
C THR A 65 0.76 10.30 -10.23
N ASP A 66 1.68 9.98 -11.16
CA ASP A 66 1.46 10.18 -12.59
C ASP A 66 1.73 8.94 -13.45
N SER A 67 2.17 7.84 -12.84
CA SER A 67 2.46 6.62 -13.61
C SER A 67 1.21 5.92 -14.10
N THR A 68 1.24 5.53 -15.35
CA THR A 68 0.14 4.83 -16.04
C THR A 68 0.15 3.32 -15.77
N TRP A 69 0.06 2.92 -14.51
CA TRP A 69 -0.24 1.51 -14.18
C TRP A 69 -1.75 1.38 -13.91
N SER A 70 -2.31 0.22 -14.24
CA SER A 70 -3.74 -0.02 -14.11
C SER A 70 -4.10 -0.51 -12.71
N ASP A 71 -4.95 0.23 -12.02
CA ASP A 71 -5.54 -0.17 -10.74
C ASP A 71 -6.30 -1.49 -10.87
N GLU A 72 -7.03 -1.67 -11.98
CA GLU A 72 -7.81 -2.87 -12.25
C GLU A 72 -6.92 -4.11 -12.40
N GLU A 73 -5.79 -3.99 -13.13
CA GLU A 73 -4.83 -5.08 -13.28
C GLU A 73 -4.13 -5.39 -11.95
N LEU A 74 -3.83 -4.36 -11.16
CA LEU A 74 -3.25 -4.52 -9.83
C LEU A 74 -4.21 -5.26 -8.90
N ASP A 75 -5.46 -4.84 -8.86
CA ASP A 75 -6.49 -5.48 -8.04
C ASP A 75 -6.75 -6.92 -8.48
N LYS A 76 -6.82 -7.18 -9.78
CA LYS A 76 -6.96 -8.54 -10.31
C LYS A 76 -5.81 -9.43 -9.86
N ALA A 77 -4.57 -8.96 -10.01
CA ALA A 77 -3.38 -9.73 -9.59
C ALA A 77 -3.39 -9.97 -8.07
N ARG A 78 -3.83 -8.99 -7.28
CA ARG A 78 -4.01 -9.10 -5.83
C ARG A 78 -5.06 -10.16 -5.48
N TYR A 79 -6.22 -10.13 -6.11
CA TYR A 79 -7.27 -11.14 -5.89
C TYR A 79 -6.82 -12.54 -6.27
N GLU A 80 -6.15 -12.71 -7.41
CA GLU A 80 -5.60 -13.99 -7.84
C GLU A 80 -4.60 -14.54 -6.81
N LEU A 81 -3.72 -13.69 -6.28
CA LEU A 81 -2.77 -14.06 -5.22
C LEU A 81 -3.49 -14.51 -3.95
N ILE A 82 -4.46 -13.72 -3.47
CA ILE A 82 -5.20 -14.03 -2.23
C ILE A 82 -5.94 -15.35 -2.40
N ASN A 83 -6.68 -15.52 -3.49
CA ASN A 83 -7.44 -16.74 -3.74
C ASN A 83 -6.55 -17.98 -3.87
N ALA A 84 -5.41 -17.86 -4.56
CA ALA A 84 -4.45 -18.94 -4.65
C ALA A 84 -3.91 -19.33 -3.26
N ARG A 85 -3.63 -18.32 -2.42
CA ARG A 85 -3.12 -18.55 -1.07
C ARG A 85 -4.16 -19.16 -0.14
N LEU A 86 -5.41 -18.70 -0.19
CA LEU A 86 -6.51 -19.26 0.58
C LEU A 86 -6.74 -20.74 0.22
N LYS A 87 -6.72 -21.05 -1.08
CA LYS A 87 -6.86 -22.42 -1.58
C LYS A 87 -5.70 -23.31 -1.12
N GLU A 88 -4.45 -22.84 -1.22
CA GLU A 88 -3.26 -23.56 -0.75
C GLU A 88 -3.35 -23.89 0.75
N LEU A 89 -3.90 -22.97 1.54
CA LEU A 89 -4.06 -23.14 2.98
C LEU A 89 -5.32 -23.95 3.36
N GLY A 90 -6.10 -24.40 2.36
CA GLY A 90 -7.34 -25.15 2.60
C GLY A 90 -8.43 -24.32 3.26
N PHE A 91 -8.44 -23.00 3.03
CA PHE A 91 -9.45 -22.11 3.58
C PHE A 91 -10.69 -22.13 2.69
N GLU A 92 -11.70 -22.89 3.10
CA GLU A 92 -13.01 -22.95 2.46
C GLU A 92 -14.04 -22.05 3.16
N ASP A 93 -13.90 -21.89 4.48
CA ASP A 93 -14.80 -21.12 5.33
C ASP A 93 -14.05 -20.07 6.14
N GLY A 94 -14.69 -18.92 6.35
CA GLY A 94 -14.16 -17.86 7.18
C GLY A 94 -15.15 -16.73 7.38
N VAL A 95 -14.80 -15.79 8.24
CA VAL A 95 -15.61 -14.60 8.53
C VAL A 95 -15.00 -13.41 7.84
N LEU A 96 -15.82 -12.71 7.05
CA LEU A 96 -15.46 -11.41 6.50
C LEU A 96 -15.86 -10.32 7.50
N ILE A 97 -14.87 -9.63 8.02
CA ILE A 97 -15.04 -8.50 8.92
C ILE A 97 -14.95 -7.23 8.08
N VAL A 98 -15.97 -6.39 8.15
CA VAL A 98 -15.97 -5.07 7.50
C VAL A 98 -15.90 -4.04 8.62
N ASP A 99 -14.93 -3.15 8.54
CA ASP A 99 -14.70 -2.09 9.53
C ASP A 99 -14.41 -0.77 8.84
N ASP A 100 -14.83 0.33 9.45
CA ASP A 100 -14.51 1.66 8.98
C ASP A 100 -13.69 2.44 10.01
N THR A 101 -12.82 3.28 9.51
CA THR A 101 -11.97 4.14 10.34
C THR A 101 -11.77 5.50 9.68
N ILE A 102 -11.50 6.51 10.47
CA ILE A 102 -11.23 7.85 9.96
C ILE A 102 -9.73 8.15 10.04
N ALA A 103 -9.14 8.36 8.88
CA ALA A 103 -7.77 8.86 8.80
C ALA A 103 -7.78 10.40 8.88
N HIS A 104 -7.54 10.93 10.06
CA HIS A 104 -7.56 12.36 10.35
C HIS A 104 -6.63 13.16 9.44
N LYS A 105 -7.10 14.29 8.94
CA LYS A 105 -6.37 15.20 8.06
C LYS A 105 -6.49 16.63 8.54
N THR A 106 -5.46 17.43 8.27
CA THR A 106 -5.46 18.87 8.53
C THR A 106 -5.67 19.69 7.25
N GLY A 107 -5.36 19.11 6.10
CA GLY A 107 -5.53 19.73 4.78
C GLY A 107 -6.97 19.59 4.27
N LYS A 108 -7.56 20.71 3.85
CA LYS A 108 -8.94 20.76 3.33
C LYS A 108 -9.03 20.51 1.81
N ASN A 109 -7.91 20.67 1.09
CA ASN A 109 -7.86 20.59 -0.37
C ASN A 109 -7.35 19.22 -0.88
N MET A 110 -7.61 18.16 -0.14
CA MET A 110 -7.25 16.79 -0.53
C MET A 110 -8.49 16.13 -1.14
N GLU A 111 -8.30 15.41 -2.24
CA GLU A 111 -9.37 14.65 -2.86
C GLU A 111 -9.97 13.64 -1.88
N GLY A 112 -11.30 13.51 -1.85
CA GLY A 112 -12.00 12.58 -0.96
C GLY A 112 -11.97 12.94 0.54
N VAL A 113 -11.39 14.08 0.93
CA VAL A 113 -11.44 14.53 2.31
C VAL A 113 -12.81 15.12 2.63
N GLY A 114 -13.37 14.76 3.77
CA GLY A 114 -14.67 15.24 4.24
C GLY A 114 -14.73 15.39 5.77
N ILE A 115 -15.84 15.95 6.24
CA ILE A 115 -16.14 16.00 7.68
C ILE A 115 -16.98 14.77 8.02
N HIS A 116 -16.45 13.93 8.91
CA HIS A 116 -17.05 12.68 9.36
C HIS A 116 -17.23 12.70 10.87
N PHE A 117 -18.27 12.02 11.39
CA PHE A 117 -18.40 11.81 12.80
C PHE A 117 -17.51 10.65 13.26
N ASP A 118 -16.52 10.96 14.07
CA ASP A 118 -15.64 9.96 14.65
C ASP A 118 -16.26 9.42 15.94
N VAL A 119 -16.72 8.17 15.86
CA VAL A 119 -17.38 7.50 17.00
C VAL A 119 -16.41 7.32 18.17
N SER A 120 -15.13 7.08 17.89
CA SER A 120 -14.11 6.85 18.93
C SER A 120 -13.78 8.12 19.70
N GLU A 121 -13.84 9.28 19.04
CA GLU A 121 -13.59 10.58 19.66
C GLU A 121 -14.89 11.33 20.06
N GLY A 122 -16.06 10.84 19.63
CA GLY A 122 -17.37 11.44 19.92
C GLY A 122 -17.56 12.82 19.30
N ARG A 123 -16.86 13.14 18.21
CA ARG A 123 -16.90 14.46 17.55
C ARG A 123 -16.77 14.38 16.04
N TYR A 124 -17.15 15.48 15.38
CA TYR A 124 -16.88 15.64 13.95
C TYR A 124 -15.42 16.00 13.72
N THR A 125 -14.79 15.32 12.75
CA THR A 125 -13.39 15.51 12.40
C THR A 125 -13.20 15.53 10.90
N LEU A 126 -12.18 16.22 10.44
CA LEU A 126 -11.79 16.26 9.03
C LEU A 126 -10.89 15.06 8.72
N GLY A 127 -11.25 14.27 7.71
CA GLY A 127 -10.46 13.09 7.36
C GLY A 127 -10.96 12.37 6.13
N HIS A 128 -10.29 11.27 5.81
CA HIS A 128 -10.79 10.26 4.89
C HIS A 128 -11.45 9.15 5.68
N GLN A 129 -12.68 8.80 5.33
CA GLN A 129 -13.31 7.58 5.83
C GLN A 129 -12.78 6.40 4.99
N LEU A 130 -12.16 5.45 5.66
CA LEU A 130 -11.58 4.25 5.05
C LEU A 130 -12.42 3.05 5.47
N VAL A 131 -12.94 2.31 4.50
CA VAL A 131 -13.60 1.03 4.75
C VAL A 131 -12.59 -0.08 4.46
N THR A 132 -12.34 -0.91 5.46
CA THR A 132 -11.42 -2.04 5.35
C THR A 132 -12.17 -3.35 5.49
N THR A 133 -11.68 -4.37 4.81
CA THR A 133 -12.21 -5.73 4.92
C THR A 133 -11.09 -6.66 5.36
N HIS A 134 -11.38 -7.47 6.38
CA HIS A 134 -10.48 -8.48 6.88
C HIS A 134 -11.15 -9.84 6.78
N TYR A 135 -10.42 -10.82 6.26
CA TYR A 135 -10.84 -12.20 6.28
C TYR A 135 -10.13 -12.92 7.43
N ALA A 136 -10.91 -13.49 8.32
CA ALA A 136 -10.40 -14.26 9.47
C ALA A 136 -10.99 -15.65 9.49
N ARG A 137 -10.15 -16.62 9.90
CA ARG A 137 -10.55 -17.98 10.20
C ARG A 137 -10.16 -18.30 11.64
N GLY A 138 -11.07 -18.94 12.37
CA GLY A 138 -10.84 -19.48 13.71
C GLY A 138 -10.10 -20.81 13.67
#